data_7ad4d23b044f0979b1144ffb2d445c83
#
_entry.id   7ad4d23b044f0979b1144ffb2d445c83
#
_cell.length_a   1.000
_cell.length_b   1.000
_cell.length_c   1.000
_cell.angle_alpha   90.00
_cell.angle_beta   90.00
_cell.angle_gamma   90.00
#
_symmetry.space_group_name_H-M   'P 1'
#
loop_
_entity.id
_entity.type
_entity.pdbx_description
1 polymer ?
#
loop_
_entity_poly.entity_id
_entity_poly.type
_entity_poly.pdbx_seq_one_letter_code
_entity_poly.pdbx_strand_id
1 'polypeptide(L)'
;LLLIMDPLGNIPLFLSVLKTVDDESRKRQILIRELCFALLVLLIFLFVGQYLLLWLNLRQEAVSIAGGIVLFLISLRMIFPTEKGIMGEMPAGEPFFVPLAVPLLAGPSTLAMLILLARSQPDRIFEWLIAVLGAWVVTSLIMLSSTKLHKLLGVRGLIAVERLMGMVLVAISVQMLLDGITTYLSVIPSL
;
A
#
# COMPACT_ATOMS: atom_id res chain seq x y z
N LEU A 1 8.23 1.81 9.40
CA LEU A 1 7.13 1.04 8.84
C LEU A 1 5.86 1.88 8.67
N LEU A 2 5.38 2.56 9.73
CA LEU A 2 4.14 3.35 9.68
C LEU A 2 4.16 4.42 8.56
N LEU A 3 5.28 5.13 8.39
CA LEU A 3 5.42 6.12 7.32
C LEU A 3 5.39 5.50 5.92
N ILE A 4 5.93 4.29 5.78
CA ILE A 4 5.95 3.58 4.49
C ILE A 4 4.56 3.02 4.15
N MET A 5 3.79 2.60 5.16
CA MET A 5 2.40 2.17 4.99
C MET A 5 1.46 3.32 4.62
N ASP A 6 1.88 4.56 4.89
CA ASP A 6 1.17 5.82 4.59
C ASP A 6 -0.35 5.76 4.81
N PRO A 7 -0.80 5.57 6.05
CA PRO A 7 -2.22 5.43 6.34
C PRO A 7 -3.03 6.68 5.97
N LEU A 8 -2.43 7.87 6.02
CA LEU A 8 -3.12 9.12 5.69
C LEU A 8 -3.33 9.26 4.19
N GLY A 9 -2.33 8.88 3.38
CA GLY A 9 -2.45 8.87 1.92
C GLY A 9 -3.43 7.84 1.40
N ASN A 10 -3.62 6.75 2.15
CA ASN A 10 -4.56 5.70 1.77
C ASN A 10 -6.03 6.03 2.06
N ILE A 11 -6.34 7.01 2.96
CA ILE A 11 -7.72 7.40 3.30
C ILE A 11 -8.53 7.81 2.06
N PRO A 12 -8.08 8.76 1.21
CA PRO A 12 -8.86 9.17 0.05
C PRO A 12 -9.11 8.03 -0.94
N LEU A 13 -8.12 7.18 -1.17
CA LEU A 13 -8.23 5.99 -2.02
C LEU A 13 -9.29 5.03 -1.50
N PHE A 14 -9.22 4.73 -0.21
CA PHE A 14 -10.16 3.85 0.46
C PHE A 14 -11.60 4.38 0.36
N LEU A 15 -11.80 5.65 0.65
CA LEU A 15 -13.10 6.29 0.56
C LEU A 15 -13.63 6.33 -0.88
N SER A 16 -12.75 6.50 -1.87
CA SER A 16 -13.11 6.47 -3.30
C SER A 16 -13.60 5.08 -3.73
N VAL A 17 -12.93 4.03 -3.30
CA VAL A 17 -13.31 2.64 -3.60
C VAL A 17 -14.65 2.27 -2.95
N LEU A 18 -14.93 2.80 -1.75
CA LEU A 18 -16.16 2.50 -1.02
C LEU A 18 -17.33 3.45 -1.35
N LYS A 19 -17.18 4.39 -2.27
CA LYS A 19 -18.29 5.27 -2.70
C LYS A 19 -19.50 4.49 -3.22
N THR A 20 -19.29 3.32 -3.80
CA THR A 20 -20.34 2.45 -4.36
C THR A 20 -21.10 1.64 -3.32
N VAL A 21 -20.63 1.64 -2.05
CA VAL A 21 -21.28 0.93 -0.95
C VAL A 21 -22.04 1.93 -0.10
N ASP A 22 -23.37 1.84 -0.05
CA ASP A 22 -24.21 2.83 0.67
C ASP A 22 -24.26 2.57 2.18
N ASP A 23 -24.20 1.31 2.61
CA ASP A 23 -24.31 0.91 4.01
C ASP A 23 -22.99 1.12 4.78
N GLU A 24 -23.02 1.98 5.79
CA GLU A 24 -21.86 2.28 6.66
C GLU A 24 -21.37 1.05 7.43
N SER A 25 -22.27 0.17 7.86
CA SER A 25 -21.92 -1.07 8.52
C SER A 25 -21.14 -1.99 7.58
N ARG A 26 -21.56 -2.02 6.33
CA ARG A 26 -20.92 -2.82 5.28
C ARG A 26 -19.54 -2.27 4.91
N LYS A 27 -19.41 -0.94 4.79
CA LYS A 27 -18.09 -0.29 4.60
C LYS A 27 -17.09 -0.70 5.70
N ARG A 28 -17.54 -0.68 6.95
CA ARG A 28 -16.70 -1.07 8.09
C ARG A 28 -16.31 -2.54 8.05
N GLN A 29 -17.22 -3.43 7.68
CA GLN A 29 -16.92 -4.87 7.52
C GLN A 29 -15.88 -5.10 6.42
N ILE A 30 -16.04 -4.45 5.27
CA ILE A 30 -15.07 -4.50 4.16
C ILE A 30 -13.71 -4.02 4.66
N LEU A 31 -13.65 -2.86 5.34
CA LEU A 31 -12.40 -2.32 5.85
C LEU A 31 -11.69 -3.28 6.81
N ILE A 32 -12.41 -3.83 7.78
CA ILE A 32 -11.82 -4.78 8.75
C ILE A 32 -11.31 -6.02 8.02
N ARG A 33 -12.05 -6.55 7.07
CA ARG A 33 -11.62 -7.69 6.25
C ARG A 33 -10.33 -7.38 5.50
N GLU A 34 -10.26 -6.22 4.81
CA GLU A 34 -9.08 -5.83 4.03
C GLU A 34 -7.86 -5.54 4.94
N LEU A 35 -8.07 -4.95 6.13
CA LEU A 35 -7.02 -4.77 7.13
C LEU A 35 -6.48 -6.13 7.63
N CYS A 36 -7.33 -7.12 7.84
CA CYS A 36 -6.90 -8.47 8.20
C CYS A 36 -6.11 -9.13 7.07
N PHE A 37 -6.54 -8.99 5.82
CA PHE A 37 -5.78 -9.49 4.68
C PHE A 37 -4.42 -8.80 4.53
N ALA A 38 -4.37 -7.48 4.70
CA ALA A 38 -3.13 -6.73 4.69
C ALA A 38 -2.17 -7.22 5.79
N LEU A 39 -2.66 -7.43 7.02
CA LEU A 39 -1.84 -8.00 8.09
C LEU A 39 -1.31 -9.38 7.74
N LEU A 40 -2.16 -10.25 7.19
CA LEU A 40 -1.76 -11.60 6.77
C LEU A 40 -0.63 -11.53 5.73
N VAL A 41 -0.77 -10.67 4.72
CA VAL A 41 0.28 -10.47 3.70
C VAL A 41 1.56 -9.94 4.33
N LEU A 42 1.48 -8.93 5.21
CA LEU A 42 2.65 -8.38 5.90
C LEU A 42 3.38 -9.45 6.72
N LEU A 43 2.64 -10.31 7.43
CA LEU A 43 3.22 -11.41 8.21
C LEU A 43 3.85 -12.48 7.30
N ILE A 44 3.19 -12.86 6.20
CA ILE A 44 3.76 -13.79 5.22
C ILE A 44 5.09 -13.23 4.69
N PHE A 45 5.13 -11.96 4.30
CA PHE A 45 6.33 -11.36 3.76
C PHE A 45 7.43 -11.15 4.81
N LEU A 46 7.07 -10.93 6.08
CA LEU A 46 8.04 -10.86 7.17
C LEU A 46 8.75 -12.20 7.39
N PHE A 47 8.01 -13.32 7.39
CA PHE A 47 8.57 -14.64 7.72
C PHE A 47 9.02 -15.43 6.49
N VAL A 48 8.32 -15.31 5.39
CA VAL A 48 8.50 -16.15 4.19
C VAL A 48 9.01 -15.36 2.99
N GLY A 49 8.94 -14.02 3.03
CA GLY A 49 9.20 -13.18 1.86
C GLY A 49 10.56 -13.41 1.22
N GLN A 50 11.63 -13.58 2.01
CA GLN A 50 12.96 -13.89 1.48
C GLN A 50 13.01 -15.23 0.73
N TYR A 51 12.34 -16.26 1.25
CA TYR A 51 12.28 -17.58 0.61
C TYR A 51 11.42 -17.54 -0.66
N LEU A 52 10.35 -16.76 -0.65
CA LEU A 52 9.49 -16.55 -1.80
C LEU A 52 10.26 -15.90 -2.96
N LEU A 53 11.05 -14.84 -2.67
CA LEU A 53 11.89 -14.21 -3.69
C LEU A 53 12.95 -15.16 -4.24
N LEU A 54 13.59 -15.95 -3.37
CA LEU A 54 14.57 -16.94 -3.79
C LEU A 54 13.95 -18.04 -4.67
N TRP A 55 12.79 -18.55 -4.28
CA TRP A 55 12.07 -19.58 -5.03
C TRP A 55 11.61 -19.09 -6.41
N LEU A 56 11.13 -17.86 -6.48
CA LEU A 56 10.73 -17.21 -7.74
C LEU A 56 11.92 -16.68 -8.55
N ASN A 57 13.14 -16.79 -8.03
CA ASN A 57 14.36 -16.21 -8.61
C ASN A 57 14.19 -14.70 -8.89
N LEU A 58 13.46 -14.00 -8.01
CA LEU A 58 13.21 -12.58 -8.11
C LEU A 58 14.20 -11.80 -7.26
N ARG A 59 14.74 -10.75 -7.85
CA ARG A 59 15.57 -9.79 -7.15
C ARG A 59 14.69 -8.78 -6.43
N GLN A 60 15.13 -8.32 -5.25
CA GLN A 60 14.42 -7.31 -4.47
C GLN A 60 14.22 -6.01 -5.24
N GLU A 61 15.21 -5.62 -6.06
CA GLU A 61 15.17 -4.45 -6.91
C GLU A 61 14.02 -4.54 -7.94
N ALA A 62 13.79 -5.72 -8.50
CA ALA A 62 12.69 -5.96 -9.43
C ALA A 62 11.32 -5.77 -8.76
N VAL A 63 11.18 -6.21 -7.50
CA VAL A 63 9.95 -6.00 -6.71
C VAL A 63 9.75 -4.52 -6.41
N SER A 64 10.82 -3.79 -6.07
CA SER A 64 10.77 -2.34 -5.83
C SER A 64 10.34 -1.58 -7.09
N ILE A 65 10.94 -1.91 -8.24
CA ILE A 65 10.60 -1.29 -9.53
C ILE A 65 9.14 -1.58 -9.91
N ALA A 66 8.73 -2.85 -9.84
CA ALA A 66 7.35 -3.25 -10.16
C ALA A 66 6.34 -2.54 -9.25
N GLY A 67 6.64 -2.44 -7.96
CA GLY A 67 5.84 -1.72 -6.99
C GLY A 67 5.77 -0.22 -7.27
N GLY A 68 6.89 0.40 -7.64
CA GLY A 68 6.94 1.79 -8.06
C GLY A 68 6.05 2.04 -9.29
N ILE A 69 6.08 1.16 -10.29
CA ILE A 69 5.21 1.26 -11.48
C ILE A 69 3.73 1.20 -11.08
N VAL A 70 3.34 0.22 -10.27
CA VAL A 70 1.94 0.08 -9.82
C VAL A 70 1.49 1.31 -9.05
N LEU A 71 2.31 1.77 -8.09
CA LEU A 71 2.02 2.96 -7.30
C LEU A 71 1.91 4.22 -8.17
N PHE A 72 2.77 4.35 -9.18
CA PHE A 72 2.73 5.45 -10.15
C PHE A 72 1.41 5.48 -10.93
N LEU A 73 0.96 4.32 -11.44
CA LEU A 73 -0.31 4.22 -12.16
C LEU A 73 -1.51 4.56 -11.27
N ILE A 74 -1.51 4.12 -10.01
CA ILE A 74 -2.57 4.46 -9.05
C ILE A 74 -2.57 5.97 -8.78
N SER A 75 -1.41 6.56 -8.50
CA SER A 75 -1.28 7.98 -8.18
C SER A 75 -1.68 8.90 -9.34
N LEU A 76 -1.38 8.53 -10.59
CA LEU A 76 -1.87 9.26 -11.77
C LEU A 76 -3.39 9.27 -11.86
N ARG A 77 -4.05 8.15 -11.56
CA ARG A 77 -5.52 8.08 -11.56
C ARG A 77 -6.16 8.87 -10.42
N MET A 78 -5.43 9.09 -9.30
CA MET A 78 -5.89 9.99 -8.23
C MET A 78 -5.84 11.46 -8.67
N ILE A 79 -4.79 11.86 -9.39
CA ILE A 79 -4.63 13.24 -9.86
C ILE A 79 -5.57 13.52 -11.03
N PHE A 80 -5.69 12.57 -11.96
CA PHE A 80 -6.48 12.65 -13.18
C PHE A 80 -7.59 11.59 -13.18
N PRO A 81 -8.66 11.77 -12.39
CA PRO A 81 -9.72 10.77 -12.29
C PRO A 81 -10.40 10.58 -13.64
N THR A 82 -10.59 9.35 -14.04
CA THR A 82 -11.36 8.95 -15.22
C THR A 82 -12.84 8.81 -14.84
N GLU A 83 -13.76 8.86 -15.81
CA GLU A 83 -15.19 8.64 -15.58
C GLU A 83 -15.49 7.28 -14.92
N LYS A 84 -14.62 6.28 -15.14
CA LYS A 84 -14.71 4.93 -14.57
C LYS A 84 -14.09 4.78 -13.17
N GLY A 85 -13.67 5.90 -12.54
CA GLY A 85 -13.04 5.91 -11.22
C GLY A 85 -11.55 5.51 -11.24
N ILE A 86 -10.93 5.47 -10.05
CA ILE A 86 -9.48 5.26 -9.87
C ILE A 86 -9.04 3.87 -10.35
N MET A 87 -9.89 2.87 -10.19
CA MET A 87 -9.57 1.46 -10.49
C MET A 87 -10.12 0.95 -11.83
N GLY A 88 -10.80 1.81 -12.63
CA GLY A 88 -11.47 1.38 -13.86
C GLY A 88 -12.79 0.65 -13.58
N GLU A 89 -13.24 -0.17 -14.53
CA GLU A 89 -14.42 -1.03 -14.32
C GLU A 89 -14.05 -2.15 -13.34
N MET A 90 -14.59 -2.05 -12.12
CA MET A 90 -14.51 -3.19 -11.20
C MET A 90 -15.52 -4.25 -11.65
N PRO A 91 -15.17 -5.55 -11.53
CA PRO A 91 -16.16 -6.62 -11.65
C PRO A 91 -17.36 -6.32 -10.74
N ALA A 92 -18.56 -6.63 -11.19
CA ALA A 92 -19.76 -6.45 -10.39
C ALA A 92 -19.58 -7.18 -9.04
N GLY A 93 -19.55 -6.43 -7.94
CA GLY A 93 -19.35 -6.97 -6.60
C GLY A 93 -18.59 -6.02 -5.66
N GLU A 94 -18.42 -6.48 -4.43
CA GLU A 94 -17.66 -5.75 -3.43
C GLU A 94 -16.16 -5.86 -3.71
N PRO A 95 -15.36 -4.81 -3.42
CA PRO A 95 -13.91 -4.91 -3.49
C PRO A 95 -13.42 -6.01 -2.55
N PHE A 96 -12.58 -6.90 -3.07
CA PHE A 96 -12.04 -8.02 -2.33
C PHE A 96 -10.53 -8.10 -2.59
N PHE A 97 -9.72 -8.07 -1.52
CA PHE A 97 -8.27 -8.20 -1.51
C PHE A 97 -7.51 -7.17 -2.37
N VAL A 98 -7.84 -7.04 -3.64
CA VAL A 98 -7.27 -6.05 -4.56
C VAL A 98 -8.37 -5.05 -4.91
N PRO A 99 -8.15 -3.75 -4.77
CA PRO A 99 -6.87 -3.03 -4.52
C PRO A 99 -6.62 -2.61 -3.06
N LEU A 100 -7.50 -2.93 -2.12
CA LEU A 100 -7.46 -2.35 -0.77
C LEU A 100 -6.37 -2.98 0.11
N ALA A 101 -6.33 -4.31 0.23
CA ALA A 101 -5.29 -4.96 1.02
C ALA A 101 -3.94 -4.86 0.33
N VAL A 102 -3.87 -5.22 -0.97
CA VAL A 102 -2.68 -5.13 -1.80
C VAL A 102 -3.07 -4.43 -3.11
N PRO A 103 -2.36 -3.41 -3.56
CA PRO A 103 -1.10 -2.85 -3.03
C PRO A 103 -1.25 -1.70 -2.01
N LEU A 104 -2.48 -1.37 -1.58
CA LEU A 104 -2.73 -0.13 -0.84
C LEU A 104 -2.18 -0.18 0.59
N LEU A 105 -2.64 -1.14 1.40
CA LEU A 105 -2.25 -1.29 2.81
C LEU A 105 -0.93 -2.06 2.96
N ALA A 106 -0.80 -3.20 2.28
CA ALA A 106 0.45 -3.94 2.17
C ALA A 106 1.13 -3.56 0.84
N GLY A 107 1.63 -2.33 0.77
CA GLY A 107 2.28 -1.79 -0.42
C GLY A 107 3.62 -2.48 -0.71
N PRO A 108 4.06 -2.50 -1.99
CA PRO A 108 5.30 -3.16 -2.38
C PRO A 108 6.54 -2.58 -1.68
N SER A 109 6.54 -1.28 -1.36
CA SER A 109 7.59 -0.65 -0.55
C SER A 109 7.64 -1.21 0.87
N THR A 110 6.47 -1.42 1.49
CA THR A 110 6.38 -2.03 2.83
C THR A 110 6.86 -3.47 2.80
N LEU A 111 6.44 -4.24 1.78
CA LEU A 111 6.85 -5.64 1.61
C LEU A 111 8.36 -5.77 1.38
N ALA A 112 8.93 -4.93 0.49
CA ALA A 112 10.37 -4.89 0.25
C ALA A 112 11.16 -4.53 1.52
N MET A 113 10.69 -3.55 2.29
CA MET A 113 11.32 -3.16 3.56
C MET A 113 11.27 -4.30 4.58
N LEU A 114 10.15 -5.02 4.70
CA LEU A 114 10.04 -6.16 5.61
C LEU A 114 11.02 -7.28 5.26
N ILE A 115 11.16 -7.60 3.98
CA ILE A 115 12.13 -8.58 3.51
C ILE A 115 13.56 -8.12 3.86
N LEU A 116 13.87 -6.84 3.62
CA LEU A 116 15.18 -6.27 3.93
C LEU A 116 15.49 -6.35 5.41
N LEU A 117 14.56 -5.95 6.28
CA LEU A 117 14.74 -5.98 7.74
C LEU A 117 14.91 -7.41 8.26
N ALA A 118 14.06 -8.35 7.80
CA ALA A 118 14.14 -9.75 8.18
C ALA A 118 15.45 -10.40 7.74
N ARG A 119 16.00 -10.00 6.57
CA ARG A 119 17.26 -10.51 6.06
C ARG A 119 18.49 -9.88 6.73
N SER A 120 18.45 -8.57 6.98
CA SER A 120 19.60 -7.84 7.55
C SER A 120 19.82 -8.15 9.03
N GLN A 121 18.76 -8.45 9.77
CA GLN A 121 18.80 -8.70 11.22
C GLN A 121 17.83 -9.84 11.59
N PRO A 122 18.14 -11.09 11.23
CA PRO A 122 17.27 -12.24 11.47
C PRO A 122 17.04 -12.53 12.95
N ASP A 123 18.02 -12.21 13.81
CA ASP A 123 17.92 -12.41 15.26
C ASP A 123 16.89 -11.49 15.93
N ARG A 124 16.47 -10.42 15.24
CA ARG A 124 15.51 -9.44 15.73
C ARG A 124 14.10 -9.62 15.15
N ILE A 125 13.77 -10.79 14.67
CA ILE A 125 12.48 -11.05 13.99
C ILE A 125 11.27 -10.72 14.89
N PHE A 126 11.36 -10.94 16.20
CA PHE A 126 10.30 -10.60 17.15
C PHE A 126 10.11 -9.08 17.30
N GLU A 127 11.19 -8.30 17.24
CA GLU A 127 11.08 -6.84 17.27
C GLU A 127 10.41 -6.33 15.98
N TRP A 128 10.74 -6.92 14.84
CA TRP A 128 10.08 -6.59 13.56
C TRP A 128 8.61 -6.99 13.57
N LEU A 129 8.26 -8.12 14.17
CA LEU A 129 6.87 -8.52 14.36
C LEU A 129 6.10 -7.49 15.20
N ILE A 130 6.64 -7.05 16.33
CA ILE A 130 6.04 -6.01 17.18
C ILE A 130 5.90 -4.70 16.39
N ALA A 131 6.92 -4.31 15.64
CA ALA A 131 6.89 -3.11 14.81
C ALA A 131 5.82 -3.17 13.71
N VAL A 132 5.63 -4.33 13.06
CA VAL A 132 4.56 -4.55 12.06
C VAL A 132 3.20 -4.46 12.71
N LEU A 133 2.99 -5.16 13.83
CA LEU A 133 1.71 -5.15 14.54
C LEU A 133 1.39 -3.75 15.05
N GLY A 134 2.35 -3.03 15.62
CA GLY A 134 2.18 -1.65 16.06
C GLY A 134 1.81 -0.70 14.91
N ALA A 135 2.53 -0.77 13.81
CA ALA A 135 2.24 0.02 12.61
C ALA A 135 0.85 -0.32 12.04
N TRP A 136 0.50 -1.61 11.98
CA TRP A 136 -0.80 -2.07 11.51
C TRP A 136 -1.95 -1.59 12.41
N VAL A 137 -1.80 -1.65 13.74
CA VAL A 137 -2.81 -1.16 14.70
C VAL A 137 -3.04 0.34 14.49
N VAL A 138 -1.98 1.14 14.41
CA VAL A 138 -2.11 2.59 14.18
C VAL A 138 -2.77 2.87 12.84
N THR A 139 -2.35 2.19 11.78
CA THR A 139 -2.96 2.29 10.45
C THR A 139 -4.44 1.93 10.50
N SER A 140 -4.80 0.84 11.17
CA SER A 140 -6.19 0.40 11.33
C SER A 140 -7.05 1.42 12.06
N LEU A 141 -6.55 2.03 13.13
CA LEU A 141 -7.24 3.08 13.88
C LEU A 141 -7.49 4.32 13.01
N ILE A 142 -6.49 4.75 12.25
CA ILE A 142 -6.60 5.87 11.32
C ILE A 142 -7.64 5.56 10.24
N MET A 143 -7.56 4.38 9.61
CA MET A 143 -8.47 3.96 8.54
C MET A 143 -9.91 3.80 9.05
N LEU A 144 -10.13 3.22 10.23
CA LEU A 144 -11.46 3.12 10.85
C LEU A 144 -12.04 4.49 11.23
N SER A 145 -11.20 5.51 11.42
CA SER A 145 -11.62 6.89 11.66
C SER A 145 -11.90 7.67 10.36
N SER A 146 -11.61 7.11 9.21
CA SER A 146 -11.71 7.78 7.88
C SER A 146 -13.13 8.29 7.57
N THR A 147 -14.17 7.59 8.00
CA THR A 147 -15.57 8.02 7.82
C THR A 147 -15.89 9.32 8.55
N LYS A 148 -15.29 9.55 9.73
CA LYS A 148 -15.41 10.83 10.46
C LYS A 148 -14.69 11.94 9.70
N LEU A 149 -13.52 11.64 9.14
CA LEU A 149 -12.74 12.58 8.34
C LEU A 149 -13.48 13.00 7.07
N HIS A 150 -14.16 12.05 6.42
CA HIS A 150 -15.05 12.34 5.28
C HIS A 150 -16.15 13.36 5.63
N LYS A 151 -16.79 13.19 6.79
CA LYS A 151 -17.83 14.13 7.26
C LYS A 151 -17.27 15.52 7.55
N LEU A 152 -16.03 15.60 8.03
CA LEU A 152 -15.36 16.86 8.36
C LEU A 152 -14.91 17.63 7.11
N LEU A 153 -14.31 16.94 6.14
CA LEU A 153 -13.72 17.56 4.94
C LEU A 153 -14.77 17.88 3.85
N GLY A 154 -15.88 17.15 3.84
CA GLY A 154 -16.86 17.22 2.76
C GLY A 154 -16.30 16.72 1.40
N VAL A 155 -17.14 16.70 0.37
CA VAL A 155 -16.77 16.16 -0.95
C VAL A 155 -15.62 16.93 -1.59
N ARG A 156 -15.65 18.28 -1.53
CA ARG A 156 -14.60 19.12 -2.15
C ARG A 156 -13.25 18.99 -1.43
N GLY A 157 -13.26 18.94 -0.10
CA GLY A 157 -12.06 18.74 0.70
C GLY A 157 -11.46 17.36 0.45
N LEU A 158 -12.29 16.33 0.32
CA LEU A 158 -11.83 14.98 0.01
C LEU A 158 -11.12 14.92 -1.36
N ILE A 159 -11.71 15.53 -2.40
CA ILE A 159 -11.09 15.60 -3.73
C ILE A 159 -9.75 16.33 -3.68
N ALA A 160 -9.68 17.43 -2.91
CA ALA A 160 -8.41 18.17 -2.77
C ALA A 160 -7.32 17.33 -2.10
N VAL A 161 -7.65 16.62 -1.01
CA VAL A 161 -6.73 15.71 -0.32
C VAL A 161 -6.33 14.55 -1.22
N GLU A 162 -7.28 13.96 -1.95
CA GLU A 162 -7.02 12.88 -2.91
C GLU A 162 -5.98 13.28 -3.96
N ARG A 163 -6.14 14.46 -4.57
CA ARG A 163 -5.18 14.96 -5.57
C ARG A 163 -3.82 15.30 -4.96
N LEU A 164 -3.80 15.91 -3.79
CA LEU A 164 -2.56 16.23 -3.09
C LEU A 164 -1.80 14.95 -2.73
N MET A 165 -2.49 13.94 -2.19
CA MET A 165 -1.87 12.64 -1.90
C MET A 165 -1.42 11.92 -3.18
N GLY A 166 -2.20 12.02 -4.26
CA GLY A 166 -1.76 11.54 -5.57
C GLY A 166 -0.40 12.13 -5.99
N MET A 167 -0.19 13.43 -5.80
CA MET A 167 1.12 14.06 -6.09
C MET A 167 2.25 13.53 -5.20
N VAL A 168 1.99 13.33 -3.91
CA VAL A 168 2.97 12.74 -2.98
C VAL A 168 3.30 11.30 -3.40
N LEU A 169 2.28 10.50 -3.73
CA LEU A 169 2.48 9.12 -4.18
C LEU A 169 3.24 9.03 -5.51
N VAL A 170 3.07 10.00 -6.43
CA VAL A 170 3.91 10.10 -7.65
C VAL A 170 5.38 10.27 -7.25
N ALA A 171 5.69 11.19 -6.33
CA ALA A 171 7.06 11.41 -5.90
C ALA A 171 7.67 10.15 -5.24
N ILE A 172 6.90 9.47 -4.38
CA ILE A 172 7.32 8.22 -3.73
C ILE A 172 7.54 7.11 -4.78
N SER A 173 6.64 6.97 -5.74
CA SER A 173 6.76 5.95 -6.79
C SER A 173 7.99 6.16 -7.67
N VAL A 174 8.28 7.42 -8.05
CA VAL A 174 9.49 7.78 -8.79
C VAL A 174 10.74 7.49 -7.97
N GLN A 175 10.74 7.81 -6.66
CA GLN A 175 11.85 7.47 -5.77
C GLN A 175 12.10 5.95 -5.73
N MET A 176 11.04 5.15 -5.60
CA MET A 176 11.15 3.68 -5.63
C MET A 176 11.76 3.15 -6.93
N LEU A 177 11.39 3.75 -8.07
CA LEU A 177 11.96 3.40 -9.38
C LEU A 177 13.45 3.74 -9.44
N LEU A 178 13.83 4.95 -9.03
CA LEU A 178 15.22 5.40 -9.00
C LEU A 178 16.08 4.54 -8.08
N ASP A 179 15.61 4.25 -6.86
CA ASP A 179 16.31 3.41 -5.90
C ASP A 179 16.47 1.97 -6.41
N GLY A 180 15.41 1.41 -7.00
CA GLY A 180 15.47 0.08 -7.61
C GLY A 180 16.45 -0.01 -8.77
N ILE A 181 16.47 0.99 -9.66
CA ILE A 181 17.40 1.06 -10.80
C ILE A 181 18.83 1.26 -10.30
N THR A 182 19.07 2.19 -9.39
CA THR A 182 20.41 2.49 -8.84
C THR A 182 20.98 1.27 -8.14
N THR A 183 20.21 0.60 -7.31
CA THR A 183 20.64 -0.64 -6.63
C THR A 183 20.93 -1.74 -7.64
N TYR A 184 20.08 -1.89 -8.67
CA TYR A 184 20.30 -2.87 -9.74
C TYR A 184 21.62 -2.62 -10.46
N LEU A 185 21.89 -1.37 -10.84
CA LEU A 185 23.14 -0.99 -11.54
C LEU A 185 24.39 -1.15 -10.67
N SER A 186 24.29 -0.90 -9.36
CA SER A 186 25.43 -1.06 -8.43
C SER A 186 25.86 -2.52 -8.22
N VAL A 187 24.99 -3.48 -8.53
CA VAL A 187 25.27 -4.92 -8.42
C VAL A 187 25.81 -5.52 -9.72
N ILE A 188 25.68 -4.81 -10.85
CA ILE A 188 26.31 -5.24 -12.11
C ILE A 188 27.79 -4.92 -11.99
N PRO A 189 28.69 -5.93 -12.05
CA PRO A 189 30.14 -5.66 -12.08
C PRO A 189 30.40 -4.74 -13.27
N SER A 190 31.13 -3.65 -13.04
CA SER A 190 31.66 -2.82 -14.15
C SER A 190 32.45 -3.73 -15.09
N LEU A 191 31.93 -3.94 -16.30
CA LEU A 191 32.63 -4.58 -17.41
C LEU A 191 33.92 -3.83 -17.75
#